data_3c9eb5a3d73fcf0f2b93a1c48aab5c48
#
_entry.id   3c9eb5a3d73fcf0f2b93a1c48aab5c48
#
_cell.length_a   1.000
_cell.length_b   1.000
_cell.length_c   1.000
_cell.angle_alpha   90.00
_cell.angle_beta   90.00
_cell.angle_gamma   90.00
#
_symmetry.space_group_name_H-M   'P 1'
#
loop_
_entity.id
_entity.type
_entity.pdbx_description
1 polymer ?
#
loop_
_entity_poly.entity_id
_entity_poly.type
_entity_poly.pdbx_seq_one_letter_code
_entity_poly.pdbx_strand_id
1 'polypeptide(L)'
;MSLDSVFRRTFNRLSITATLTLLPFAVQADQLADVKKTGELVVGTEMQFAPFDFLEAGKQKGLNAELFEALGQELGVKIKFLDLPWPSVLPGLEAKKFDVVAGPIIVTKARKERYHFVSPIAEATVALLAGAKDDSIGKPEDIAGKTVGAGKGSAQLEELKAFAATLPQKVTIREYVDNNQAYADLAAKRIVAVANSLPNISFVAAQKSNLYKVVQPPFGKKSYFAYLGRKDADADSLIAALDAALIKMHDDGRLAALQKKWLGAEMDVPKGDFEPTW
;
A
#
# COMPACT_ATOMS: atom_id res chain seq x y z
N MET A 1 61.01 78.57 31.76
CA MET A 1 62.08 78.00 30.93
C MET A 1 61.98 76.51 30.97
N SER A 2 61.87 75.91 29.75
CA SER A 2 61.99 74.46 29.36
C SER A 2 60.97 73.49 29.99
N LEU A 3 59.95 73.08 29.38
CA LEU A 3 59.67 72.25 28.26
C LEU A 3 60.31 70.87 28.27
N ASP A 4 59.53 69.84 28.53
CA ASP A 4 59.60 68.64 27.70
C ASP A 4 58.33 67.80 27.82
N SER A 5 57.65 67.72 26.71
CA SER A 5 56.46 66.92 26.49
C SER A 5 56.86 65.51 25.97
N VAL A 6 56.52 64.49 26.72
CA VAL A 6 56.66 63.09 26.22
C VAL A 6 55.33 62.50 25.77
N PHE A 7 55.26 62.33 24.49
CA PHE A 7 54.20 61.66 23.80
C PHE A 7 54.15 60.15 24.18
N ARG A 8 53.13 59.70 24.88
CA ARG A 8 52.85 58.28 25.04
C ARG A 8 51.85 57.87 23.97
N ARG A 9 52.33 57.11 22.96
CA ARG A 9 51.51 56.40 22.01
C ARG A 9 50.94 55.14 22.67
N THR A 10 49.64 55.09 22.92
CA THR A 10 48.91 53.92 23.38
C THR A 10 48.54 53.07 22.15
N PHE A 11 49.17 51.93 21.97
CA PHE A 11 48.82 50.95 20.98
C PHE A 11 47.53 50.16 21.49
N ASN A 12 46.39 50.48 20.97
CA ASN A 12 45.19 49.68 21.19
C ASN A 12 45.31 48.41 20.35
N ARG A 13 45.58 47.26 20.96
CA ARG A 13 45.45 45.94 20.32
C ARG A 13 43.98 45.53 20.31
N LEU A 14 43.36 45.67 19.16
CA LEU A 14 42.02 45.11 18.90
C LEU A 14 42.17 43.59 18.75
N SER A 15 41.86 42.84 19.81
CA SER A 15 41.74 41.37 19.73
C SER A 15 40.40 41.03 19.07
N ILE A 16 40.42 40.68 17.79
CA ILE A 16 39.26 40.11 17.09
C ILE A 16 39.12 38.65 17.52
N THR A 17 38.22 38.39 18.47
CA THR A 17 37.83 37.04 18.85
C THR A 17 36.88 36.53 17.78
N ALA A 18 37.35 35.71 16.84
CA ALA A 18 36.52 35.02 15.88
C ALA A 18 35.70 33.95 16.62
N THR A 19 34.43 34.25 16.91
CA THR A 19 33.50 33.28 17.45
C THR A 19 33.10 32.34 16.30
N LEU A 20 33.70 31.14 16.27
CA LEU A 20 33.32 30.07 15.34
C LEU A 20 31.94 29.55 15.79
N THR A 21 30.89 30.06 15.20
CA THR A 21 29.51 29.51 15.37
C THR A 21 29.47 28.15 14.69
N LEU A 22 29.61 27.08 15.46
CA LEU A 22 29.24 25.73 15.07
C LEU A 22 27.73 25.73 14.89
N LEU A 23 27.27 25.89 13.63
CA LEU A 23 25.91 25.59 13.26
C LEU A 23 25.69 24.09 13.52
N PRO A 24 24.71 23.70 14.33
CA PRO A 24 24.35 22.30 14.44
C PRO A 24 23.91 21.85 13.06
N PHE A 25 24.65 20.96 12.41
CA PHE A 25 24.14 20.16 11.31
C PHE A 25 22.97 19.37 11.89
N ALA A 26 21.74 19.79 11.61
CA ALA A 26 20.58 18.97 11.84
C ALA A 26 20.80 17.70 11.01
N VAL A 27 21.18 16.60 11.63
CA VAL A 27 21.17 15.29 11.00
C VAL A 27 19.70 15.03 10.69
N GLN A 28 19.33 15.23 9.43
CA GLN A 28 18.02 14.91 8.96
C GLN A 28 17.85 13.40 9.16
N ALA A 29 16.83 13.00 9.89
CA ALA A 29 16.49 11.59 10.05
C ALA A 29 16.31 11.00 8.65
N ASP A 30 16.98 9.89 8.37
CA ASP A 30 16.92 9.16 7.09
C ASP A 30 16.48 7.73 7.37
N GLN A 31 15.24 7.44 7.04
CA GLN A 31 14.63 6.15 7.33
C GLN A 31 15.36 4.99 6.62
N LEU A 32 15.89 5.19 5.42
CA LEU A 32 16.70 4.17 4.74
C LEU A 32 17.99 3.87 5.52
N ALA A 33 18.66 4.91 6.01
CA ALA A 33 19.88 4.74 6.82
C ALA A 33 19.57 3.99 8.12
N ASP A 34 18.45 4.29 8.78
CA ASP A 34 18.01 3.59 10.00
C ASP A 34 17.67 2.12 9.72
N VAL A 35 16.92 1.83 8.65
CA VAL A 35 16.62 0.46 8.20
C VAL A 35 17.89 -0.32 7.88
N LYS A 36 18.84 0.29 7.18
CA LYS A 36 20.14 -0.34 6.89
C LYS A 36 20.99 -0.57 8.13
N LYS A 37 20.96 0.34 9.08
CA LYS A 37 21.67 0.22 10.37
C LYS A 37 21.10 -0.88 11.24
N THR A 38 19.77 -1.02 11.30
CA THR A 38 19.11 -2.11 12.04
C THR A 38 19.20 -3.44 11.31
N GLY A 39 19.37 -3.43 9.98
CA GLY A 39 19.34 -4.59 9.11
C GLY A 39 17.94 -5.19 8.94
N GLU A 40 16.88 -4.46 9.34
CA GLU A 40 15.50 -4.91 9.30
C GLU A 40 14.58 -3.82 8.73
N LEU A 41 13.74 -4.19 7.76
CA LEU A 41 12.62 -3.39 7.27
C LEU A 41 11.33 -3.97 7.83
N VAL A 42 10.62 -3.16 8.63
CA VAL A 42 9.33 -3.57 9.22
C VAL A 42 8.20 -3.15 8.30
N VAL A 43 7.36 -4.09 7.88
CA VAL A 43 6.29 -3.84 6.92
C VAL A 43 4.93 -4.23 7.49
N GLY A 44 3.96 -3.32 7.39
CA GLY A 44 2.58 -3.56 7.81
C GLY A 44 1.76 -4.19 6.70
N THR A 45 0.99 -5.23 7.00
CA THR A 45 0.12 -5.92 6.04
C THR A 45 -1.13 -6.46 6.71
N GLU A 46 -2.06 -6.97 5.90
CA GLU A 46 -3.26 -7.71 6.31
C GLU A 46 -3.16 -9.14 5.77
N MET A 47 -3.15 -10.15 6.66
CA MET A 47 -2.99 -11.55 6.26
C MET A 47 -4.31 -12.25 5.83
N GLN A 48 -5.34 -11.47 5.50
CA GLN A 48 -6.63 -11.97 4.95
C GLN A 48 -6.91 -11.46 3.54
N PHE A 49 -5.85 -11.20 2.77
CA PHE A 49 -5.94 -10.60 1.43
C PHE A 49 -5.28 -11.45 0.35
N ALA A 50 -5.66 -12.74 0.27
CA ALA A 50 -5.19 -13.64 -0.78
C ALA A 50 -5.53 -13.11 -2.19
N PRO A 51 -4.66 -13.32 -3.20
CA PRO A 51 -3.41 -14.06 -3.19
C PRO A 51 -2.16 -13.23 -2.82
N PHE A 52 -2.34 -12.00 -2.34
CA PHE A 52 -1.22 -11.10 -2.02
C PHE A 52 -0.59 -11.45 -0.67
N ASP A 53 -1.39 -11.50 0.39
CA ASP A 53 -0.98 -11.90 1.74
C ASP A 53 -2.05 -12.78 2.38
N PHE A 54 -1.66 -13.94 2.85
CA PHE A 54 -2.55 -14.85 3.58
C PHE A 54 -1.76 -15.87 4.41
N LEU A 55 -2.44 -16.49 5.35
CA LEU A 55 -1.88 -17.58 6.15
C LEU A 55 -2.32 -18.94 5.58
N GLU A 56 -1.36 -19.80 5.30
CA GLU A 56 -1.59 -21.21 4.96
C GLU A 56 -0.82 -22.08 5.95
N ALA A 57 -1.54 -22.91 6.70
CA ALA A 57 -0.98 -23.71 7.79
C ALA A 57 -0.13 -22.89 8.79
N GLY A 58 -0.58 -21.66 9.11
CA GLY A 58 0.09 -20.75 10.03
C GLY A 58 1.34 -20.07 9.47
N LYS A 59 1.66 -20.26 8.19
CA LYS A 59 2.77 -19.59 7.51
C LYS A 59 2.25 -18.54 6.54
N GLN A 60 2.90 -17.39 6.53
CA GLN A 60 2.61 -16.35 5.53
C GLN A 60 2.94 -16.85 4.13
N LYS A 61 2.03 -16.60 3.20
CA LYS A 61 2.16 -16.87 1.76
C LYS A 61 1.54 -15.74 0.95
N GLY A 62 1.86 -15.73 -0.32
CA GLY A 62 1.30 -14.80 -1.28
C GLY A 62 2.37 -14.06 -2.08
N LEU A 63 1.90 -13.27 -3.04
CA LEU A 63 2.76 -12.48 -3.92
C LEU A 63 3.67 -11.57 -3.09
N ASN A 64 3.11 -10.89 -2.07
CA ASN A 64 3.86 -9.91 -1.28
C ASN A 64 4.95 -10.56 -0.42
N ALA A 65 4.70 -11.76 0.14
CA ALA A 65 5.72 -12.46 0.90
C ALA A 65 6.99 -12.68 0.07
N GLU A 66 6.83 -13.20 -1.16
CA GLU A 66 7.96 -13.47 -2.06
C GLU A 66 8.56 -12.18 -2.65
N LEU A 67 7.71 -11.19 -2.99
CA LEU A 67 8.19 -9.92 -3.53
C LEU A 67 9.00 -9.13 -2.50
N PHE A 68 8.54 -9.05 -1.26
CA PHE A 68 9.29 -8.37 -0.20
C PHE A 68 10.56 -9.14 0.20
N GLU A 69 10.57 -10.47 0.14
CA GLU A 69 11.82 -11.23 0.31
C GLU A 69 12.86 -10.83 -0.74
N ALA A 70 12.46 -10.72 -2.01
CA ALA A 70 13.35 -10.27 -3.08
C ALA A 70 13.76 -8.80 -2.92
N LEU A 71 12.84 -7.89 -2.50
CA LEU A 71 13.16 -6.48 -2.21
C LEU A 71 14.13 -6.37 -1.03
N GLY A 72 13.96 -7.20 0.00
CA GLY A 72 14.89 -7.27 1.13
C GLY A 72 16.30 -7.67 0.71
N GLN A 73 16.43 -8.64 -0.22
CA GLN A 73 17.71 -9.04 -0.81
C GLN A 73 18.36 -7.89 -1.60
N GLU A 74 17.58 -7.16 -2.43
CA GLU A 74 18.09 -5.99 -3.18
C GLU A 74 18.57 -4.86 -2.23
N LEU A 75 17.87 -4.66 -1.12
CA LEU A 75 18.23 -3.65 -0.13
C LEU A 75 19.29 -4.13 0.88
N GLY A 76 19.59 -5.42 0.95
CA GLY A 76 20.50 -6.00 1.94
C GLY A 76 19.93 -5.97 3.37
N VAL A 77 18.62 -6.14 3.55
CA VAL A 77 17.93 -6.12 4.84
C VAL A 77 16.97 -7.30 4.98
N LYS A 78 16.64 -7.67 6.22
CA LYS A 78 15.60 -8.65 6.51
C LYS A 78 14.22 -7.97 6.51
N ILE A 79 13.21 -8.70 6.10
CA ILE A 79 11.82 -8.23 6.14
C ILE A 79 11.12 -8.79 7.37
N LYS A 80 10.45 -7.92 8.11
CA LYS A 80 9.60 -8.30 9.24
C LYS A 80 8.18 -7.83 8.99
N PHE A 81 7.27 -8.77 8.84
CA PHE A 81 5.86 -8.48 8.64
C PHE A 81 5.13 -8.28 9.96
N LEU A 82 4.27 -7.25 10.01
CA LEU A 82 3.28 -7.04 11.06
C LEU A 82 1.88 -7.25 10.46
N ASP A 83 1.16 -8.25 10.99
CA ASP A 83 -0.24 -8.50 10.62
C ASP A 83 -1.18 -7.58 11.39
N LEU A 84 -2.01 -6.85 10.66
CA LEU A 84 -2.94 -5.86 11.19
C LEU A 84 -4.29 -5.97 10.45
N PRO A 85 -5.42 -5.80 11.14
CA PRO A 85 -6.69 -5.59 10.46
C PRO A 85 -6.59 -4.36 9.54
N TRP A 86 -7.13 -4.44 8.32
CA TRP A 86 -7.03 -3.38 7.32
C TRP A 86 -7.30 -1.96 7.85
N PRO A 87 -8.37 -1.70 8.66
CA PRO A 87 -8.61 -0.35 9.18
C PRO A 87 -7.50 0.22 10.05
N SER A 88 -6.57 -0.62 10.54
CA SER A 88 -5.44 -0.24 11.40
C SER A 88 -4.13 -0.05 10.63
N VAL A 89 -4.07 -0.44 9.34
CA VAL A 89 -2.84 -0.42 8.55
C VAL A 89 -2.37 1.01 8.31
N LEU A 90 -3.17 1.86 7.68
CA LEU A 90 -2.77 3.25 7.41
C LEU A 90 -2.53 4.07 8.69
N PRO A 91 -3.40 4.02 9.72
CA PRO A 91 -3.10 4.65 11.02
C PRO A 91 -1.83 4.14 11.68
N GLY A 92 -1.48 2.85 11.51
CA GLY A 92 -0.25 2.27 12.02
C GLY A 92 1.00 2.85 11.34
N LEU A 93 0.96 3.06 10.03
CA LEU A 93 2.03 3.72 9.27
C LEU A 93 2.22 5.19 9.73
N GLU A 94 1.11 5.93 9.86
CA GLU A 94 1.13 7.33 10.33
C GLU A 94 1.70 7.45 11.75
N ALA A 95 1.41 6.47 12.60
CA ALA A 95 1.94 6.35 13.95
C ALA A 95 3.38 5.79 14.01
N LYS A 96 4.05 5.60 12.86
CA LYS A 96 5.43 5.08 12.73
C LYS A 96 5.63 3.71 13.41
N LYS A 97 4.60 2.85 13.44
CA LYS A 97 4.69 1.50 14.00
C LYS A 97 5.47 0.53 13.10
N PHE A 98 5.59 0.86 11.83
CA PHE A 98 6.34 0.16 10.80
C PHE A 98 6.72 1.14 9.68
N ASP A 99 7.58 0.71 8.78
CA ASP A 99 8.25 1.57 7.82
C ASP A 99 7.44 1.78 6.54
N VAL A 100 6.84 0.70 6.02
CA VAL A 100 6.16 0.65 4.72
C VAL A 100 4.92 -0.23 4.84
N VAL A 101 3.88 0.06 4.07
CA VAL A 101 2.75 -0.84 3.89
C VAL A 101 3.07 -1.83 2.78
N ALA A 102 3.13 -3.11 3.13
CA ALA A 102 3.32 -4.23 2.22
C ALA A 102 1.99 -4.76 1.66
N GLY A 103 0.88 -4.63 2.40
CA GLY A 103 -0.46 -4.93 1.89
C GLY A 103 -0.75 -4.05 0.68
N PRO A 104 -1.12 -4.63 -0.49
CA PRO A 104 -1.23 -3.85 -1.70
C PRO A 104 -2.42 -2.88 -1.59
N ILE A 105 -2.15 -1.63 -1.87
CA ILE A 105 -3.11 -0.53 -1.73
C ILE A 105 -3.51 -0.02 -3.10
N ILE A 106 -4.81 0.11 -3.36
CA ILE A 106 -5.30 0.80 -4.55
C ILE A 106 -4.81 2.24 -4.52
N VAL A 107 -4.10 2.64 -5.58
CA VAL A 107 -3.61 4.01 -5.76
C VAL A 107 -4.79 4.89 -6.14
N THR A 108 -5.10 5.88 -5.28
CA THR A 108 -6.12 6.91 -5.53
C THR A 108 -5.50 8.29 -5.40
N LYS A 109 -6.13 9.32 -6.00
CA LYS A 109 -5.67 10.72 -5.89
C LYS A 109 -5.55 11.14 -4.43
N ALA A 110 -6.58 10.89 -3.63
CA ALA A 110 -6.61 11.24 -2.20
C ALA A 110 -5.47 10.57 -1.41
N ARG A 111 -5.11 9.33 -1.76
CA ARG A 111 -3.99 8.64 -1.10
C ARG A 111 -2.63 9.17 -1.57
N LYS A 112 -2.47 9.53 -2.85
CA LYS A 112 -1.24 10.19 -3.36
C LYS A 112 -0.96 11.54 -2.71
N GLU A 113 -1.99 12.25 -2.29
CA GLU A 113 -1.81 13.50 -1.52
C GLU A 113 -1.16 13.26 -0.16
N ARG A 114 -1.42 12.10 0.48
CA ARG A 114 -1.02 11.76 1.86
C ARG A 114 0.19 10.85 1.97
N TYR A 115 0.46 10.04 0.95
CA TYR A 115 1.48 8.99 0.97
C TYR A 115 2.33 9.00 -0.30
N HIS A 116 3.57 8.52 -0.19
CA HIS A 116 4.39 8.19 -1.34
C HIS A 116 4.18 6.73 -1.74
N PHE A 117 3.90 6.49 -3.01
CA PHE A 117 3.74 5.17 -3.59
C PHE A 117 4.99 4.76 -4.35
N VAL A 118 5.30 3.47 -4.36
CA VAL A 118 6.19 2.85 -5.32
C VAL A 118 5.43 2.52 -6.61
N SER A 119 6.13 2.06 -7.64
CA SER A 119 5.53 1.57 -8.89
C SER A 119 4.46 0.52 -8.64
N PRO A 120 3.39 0.47 -9.43
CA PRO A 120 2.36 -0.54 -9.35
C PRO A 120 2.87 -1.97 -9.51
N ILE A 121 2.21 -2.90 -8.81
CA ILE A 121 2.56 -4.32 -8.82
C ILE A 121 1.50 -5.22 -9.48
N ALA A 122 0.26 -4.74 -9.57
CA ALA A 122 -0.84 -5.49 -10.16
C ALA A 122 -2.01 -4.56 -10.50
N GLU A 123 -2.89 -4.99 -11.42
CA GLU A 123 -4.19 -4.36 -11.63
C GLU A 123 -5.13 -4.65 -10.44
N ALA A 124 -5.98 -3.68 -10.11
CA ALA A 124 -6.83 -3.72 -8.92
C ALA A 124 -8.30 -3.37 -9.18
N THR A 125 -8.75 -3.45 -10.44
CA THR A 125 -10.13 -3.14 -10.84
C THR A 125 -11.13 -3.89 -9.96
N VAL A 126 -12.16 -3.18 -9.48
CA VAL A 126 -13.16 -3.75 -8.56
C VAL A 126 -14.23 -4.52 -9.33
N ALA A 127 -14.58 -5.70 -8.83
CA ALA A 127 -15.62 -6.54 -9.38
C ALA A 127 -16.43 -7.19 -8.24
N LEU A 128 -17.42 -8.00 -8.59
CA LEU A 128 -18.26 -8.73 -7.64
C LEU A 128 -17.94 -10.22 -7.64
N LEU A 129 -17.85 -10.80 -6.46
CA LEU A 129 -17.91 -12.22 -6.20
C LEU A 129 -19.34 -12.57 -5.82
N ALA A 130 -19.95 -13.56 -6.47
CA ALA A 130 -21.29 -14.06 -6.16
C ALA A 130 -21.30 -15.57 -5.89
N GLY A 131 -22.40 -16.09 -5.39
CA GLY A 131 -22.58 -17.55 -5.24
C GLY A 131 -22.52 -18.25 -6.59
N ALA A 132 -21.77 -19.36 -6.71
CA ALA A 132 -21.59 -20.08 -7.97
C ALA A 132 -22.92 -20.54 -8.62
N LYS A 133 -23.92 -20.87 -7.80
CA LYS A 133 -25.25 -21.33 -8.20
C LYS A 133 -26.33 -20.26 -8.06
N ASP A 134 -25.93 -19.00 -7.86
CA ASP A 134 -26.91 -17.90 -7.78
C ASP A 134 -27.08 -17.25 -9.16
N ASP A 135 -28.10 -17.63 -9.86
CA ASP A 135 -28.44 -17.10 -11.19
C ASP A 135 -29.09 -15.71 -11.11
N SER A 136 -29.42 -15.23 -9.90
CA SER A 136 -30.00 -13.90 -9.72
C SER A 136 -28.93 -12.78 -9.78
N ILE A 137 -27.64 -13.15 -9.84
CA ILE A 137 -26.48 -12.23 -9.96
C ILE A 137 -25.65 -12.69 -11.18
N GLY A 138 -25.99 -12.17 -12.36
CA GLY A 138 -25.30 -12.43 -13.62
C GLY A 138 -24.44 -11.25 -14.10
N LYS A 139 -24.79 -10.03 -13.68
CA LYS A 139 -24.08 -8.79 -14.00
C LYS A 139 -24.09 -7.85 -12.79
N PRO A 140 -23.21 -6.82 -12.76
CA PRO A 140 -23.10 -5.94 -11.59
C PRO A 140 -24.40 -5.24 -11.19
N GLU A 141 -25.24 -4.85 -12.15
CA GLU A 141 -26.51 -4.14 -11.89
C GLU A 141 -27.53 -4.99 -11.13
N ASP A 142 -27.39 -6.30 -11.14
CA ASP A 142 -28.32 -7.23 -10.48
C ASP A 142 -28.27 -7.15 -8.95
N ILE A 143 -27.33 -6.37 -8.38
CA ILE A 143 -27.29 -6.09 -6.94
C ILE A 143 -28.31 -5.03 -6.50
N ALA A 144 -29.02 -4.39 -7.42
CA ALA A 144 -30.06 -3.39 -7.11
C ALA A 144 -31.08 -3.96 -6.11
N GLY A 145 -31.33 -3.24 -5.01
CA GLY A 145 -32.26 -3.65 -3.94
C GLY A 145 -31.74 -4.76 -3.01
N LYS A 146 -30.51 -5.24 -3.20
CA LYS A 146 -29.95 -6.38 -2.44
C LYS A 146 -28.87 -5.95 -1.43
N THR A 147 -28.39 -6.91 -0.63
CA THR A 147 -27.31 -6.70 0.35
C THR A 147 -25.98 -7.20 -0.19
N VAL A 148 -24.97 -6.32 -0.23
CA VAL A 148 -23.62 -6.59 -0.74
C VAL A 148 -22.59 -6.29 0.34
N GLY A 149 -21.56 -7.13 0.44
CA GLY A 149 -20.43 -6.95 1.36
C GLY A 149 -19.26 -6.24 0.73
N ALA A 150 -18.50 -5.47 1.53
CA ALA A 150 -17.18 -4.95 1.16
C ALA A 150 -16.32 -4.72 2.39
N GLY A 151 -15.00 -4.65 2.21
CA GLY A 151 -14.04 -4.39 3.27
C GLY A 151 -14.18 -2.96 3.83
N LYS A 152 -14.31 -2.82 5.14
CA LYS A 152 -14.46 -1.53 5.83
C LYS A 152 -13.26 -0.62 5.57
N GLY A 153 -13.51 0.63 5.16
CA GLY A 153 -12.46 1.63 4.90
C GLY A 153 -11.60 1.34 3.67
N SER A 154 -12.01 0.40 2.82
CA SER A 154 -11.31 0.07 1.58
C SER A 154 -11.73 0.99 0.43
N ALA A 155 -10.87 1.10 -0.58
CA ALA A 155 -11.22 1.79 -1.83
C ALA A 155 -12.30 1.02 -2.62
N GLN A 156 -12.31 -0.30 -2.50
CA GLN A 156 -13.36 -1.16 -3.09
C GLN A 156 -14.75 -0.84 -2.52
N LEU A 157 -14.83 -0.50 -1.23
CA LEU A 157 -16.09 -0.04 -0.61
C LEU A 157 -16.56 1.30 -1.22
N GLU A 158 -15.64 2.23 -1.44
CA GLU A 158 -16.00 3.54 -2.03
C GLU A 158 -16.43 3.39 -3.50
N GLU A 159 -15.79 2.52 -4.28
CA GLU A 159 -16.23 2.17 -5.64
C GLU A 159 -17.63 1.50 -5.62
N LEU A 160 -17.87 0.58 -4.68
CA LEU A 160 -19.18 -0.03 -4.51
C LEU A 160 -20.25 1.02 -4.17
N LYS A 161 -19.98 1.94 -3.26
CA LYS A 161 -20.91 3.03 -2.92
C LYS A 161 -21.22 3.91 -4.12
N ALA A 162 -20.19 4.28 -4.89
CA ALA A 162 -20.36 5.09 -6.09
C ALA A 162 -21.19 4.36 -7.15
N PHE A 163 -20.91 3.08 -7.40
CA PHE A 163 -21.68 2.26 -8.32
C PHE A 163 -23.13 2.07 -7.84
N ALA A 164 -23.33 1.72 -6.57
CA ALA A 164 -24.66 1.51 -5.99
C ALA A 164 -25.55 2.76 -6.08
N ALA A 165 -24.96 3.95 -6.02
CA ALA A 165 -25.70 5.22 -6.16
C ALA A 165 -26.25 5.44 -7.58
N THR A 166 -25.77 4.73 -8.60
CA THR A 166 -26.27 4.80 -9.97
C THR A 166 -27.44 3.86 -10.23
N LEU A 167 -27.71 2.92 -9.30
CA LEU A 167 -28.72 1.88 -9.50
C LEU A 167 -30.13 2.35 -9.13
N PRO A 168 -31.18 1.80 -9.77
CA PRO A 168 -32.56 2.24 -9.57
C PRO A 168 -33.13 1.89 -8.19
N GLN A 169 -32.54 0.92 -7.50
CA GLN A 169 -32.97 0.48 -6.17
C GLN A 169 -31.78 0.52 -5.22
N LYS A 170 -32.04 0.99 -3.98
CA LYS A 170 -31.01 1.13 -2.95
C LYS A 170 -30.36 -0.21 -2.61
N VAL A 171 -29.04 -0.26 -2.75
CA VAL A 171 -28.20 -1.38 -2.27
C VAL A 171 -27.94 -1.20 -0.78
N THR A 172 -28.11 -2.27 -0.01
CA THR A 172 -27.67 -2.32 1.39
C THR A 172 -26.23 -2.79 1.41
N ILE A 173 -25.32 -1.95 1.92
CA ILE A 173 -23.90 -2.29 2.00
C ILE A 173 -23.59 -2.74 3.41
N ARG A 174 -23.01 -3.95 3.57
CA ARG A 174 -22.47 -4.46 4.82
C ARG A 174 -20.96 -4.38 4.81
N GLU A 175 -20.41 -3.67 5.78
CA GLU A 175 -18.96 -3.49 5.92
C GLU A 175 -18.36 -4.58 6.81
N TYR A 176 -17.22 -5.15 6.37
CA TYR A 176 -16.49 -6.21 7.06
C TYR A 176 -15.07 -5.77 7.38
N VAL A 177 -14.62 -6.08 8.60
CA VAL A 177 -13.20 -5.86 9.00
C VAL A 177 -12.31 -6.97 8.43
N ASP A 178 -12.87 -8.15 8.20
CA ASP A 178 -12.21 -9.34 7.67
C ASP A 178 -12.93 -9.82 6.40
N ASN A 179 -12.21 -9.89 5.29
CA ASN A 179 -12.76 -10.35 4.01
C ASN A 179 -13.23 -11.82 4.05
N ASN A 180 -12.60 -12.67 4.86
CA ASN A 180 -13.04 -14.07 5.01
C ASN A 180 -14.43 -14.17 5.64
N GLN A 181 -14.80 -13.23 6.55
CA GLN A 181 -16.16 -13.15 7.09
C GLN A 181 -17.17 -12.76 5.99
N ALA A 182 -16.80 -11.82 5.10
CA ALA A 182 -17.64 -11.45 3.96
C ALA A 182 -17.88 -12.66 3.03
N TYR A 183 -16.83 -13.41 2.72
CA TYR A 183 -16.95 -14.63 1.90
C TYR A 183 -17.76 -15.73 2.59
N ALA A 184 -17.63 -15.89 3.90
CA ALA A 184 -18.44 -16.83 4.67
C ALA A 184 -19.94 -16.43 4.68
N ASP A 185 -20.25 -15.13 4.82
CA ASP A 185 -21.62 -14.62 4.76
C ASP A 185 -22.22 -14.77 3.34
N LEU A 186 -21.41 -14.63 2.29
CA LEU A 186 -21.81 -14.93 0.92
C LEU A 186 -22.15 -16.42 0.75
N ALA A 187 -21.29 -17.32 1.22
CA ALA A 187 -21.54 -18.76 1.17
C ALA A 187 -22.81 -19.16 1.95
N ALA A 188 -23.06 -18.49 3.08
CA ALA A 188 -24.26 -18.67 3.89
C ALA A 188 -25.51 -17.95 3.34
N LYS A 189 -25.41 -17.29 2.17
CA LYS A 189 -26.49 -16.51 1.53
C LYS A 189 -27.07 -15.38 2.39
N ARG A 190 -26.27 -14.83 3.33
CA ARG A 190 -26.64 -13.66 4.14
C ARG A 190 -26.48 -12.36 3.38
N ILE A 191 -25.63 -12.38 2.36
CA ILE A 191 -25.40 -11.35 1.35
C ILE A 191 -25.38 -12.01 -0.03
N VAL A 192 -25.63 -11.25 -1.10
CA VAL A 192 -25.70 -11.82 -2.47
C VAL A 192 -24.38 -11.69 -3.23
N ALA A 193 -23.55 -10.75 -2.84
CA ALA A 193 -22.24 -10.53 -3.47
C ALA A 193 -21.25 -9.89 -2.50
N VAL A 194 -19.97 -9.97 -2.85
CA VAL A 194 -18.87 -9.23 -2.19
C VAL A 194 -18.13 -8.44 -3.26
N ALA A 195 -17.97 -7.13 -3.02
CA ALA A 195 -17.13 -6.28 -3.85
C ALA A 195 -15.69 -6.34 -3.37
N ASN A 196 -14.77 -6.72 -4.26
CA ASN A 196 -13.34 -6.70 -3.98
C ASN A 196 -12.57 -6.57 -5.31
N SER A 197 -11.26 -6.41 -5.26
CA SER A 197 -10.44 -6.34 -6.46
C SER A 197 -10.44 -7.66 -7.23
N LEU A 198 -10.46 -7.57 -8.55
CA LEU A 198 -10.59 -8.70 -9.45
C LEU A 198 -9.56 -9.82 -9.18
N PRO A 199 -8.25 -9.54 -8.94
CA PRO A 199 -7.29 -10.60 -8.60
C PRO A 199 -7.67 -11.39 -7.34
N ASN A 200 -8.17 -10.70 -6.30
CA ASN A 200 -8.56 -11.33 -5.04
C ASN A 200 -9.76 -12.26 -5.23
N ILE A 201 -10.83 -11.77 -5.83
CA ILE A 201 -12.03 -12.58 -6.00
C ILE A 201 -11.85 -13.68 -7.04
N SER A 202 -11.00 -13.48 -8.06
CA SER A 202 -10.64 -14.52 -9.02
C SER A 202 -9.90 -15.67 -8.34
N PHE A 203 -8.95 -15.37 -7.46
CA PHE A 203 -8.26 -16.38 -6.66
C PHE A 203 -9.23 -17.15 -5.75
N VAL A 204 -10.11 -16.44 -5.03
CA VAL A 204 -11.11 -17.07 -4.14
C VAL A 204 -12.07 -17.96 -4.94
N ALA A 205 -12.54 -17.49 -6.09
CA ALA A 205 -13.42 -18.26 -6.97
C ALA A 205 -12.72 -19.51 -7.55
N ALA A 206 -11.44 -19.39 -7.95
CA ALA A 206 -10.66 -20.52 -8.43
C ALA A 206 -10.45 -21.59 -7.36
N GLN A 207 -10.13 -21.18 -6.11
CA GLN A 207 -9.94 -22.11 -4.98
C GLN A 207 -11.24 -22.79 -4.52
N LYS A 208 -12.40 -22.15 -4.72
CA LYS A 208 -13.72 -22.62 -4.23
C LYS A 208 -14.79 -22.46 -5.33
N SER A 209 -14.52 -22.99 -6.53
CA SER A 209 -15.38 -22.80 -7.71
C SER A 209 -16.79 -23.40 -7.56
N ASN A 210 -16.96 -24.35 -6.64
CA ASN A 210 -18.28 -24.88 -6.29
C ASN A 210 -19.13 -23.93 -5.41
N LEU A 211 -18.49 -22.93 -4.78
CA LEU A 211 -19.16 -21.95 -3.90
C LEU A 211 -19.30 -20.58 -4.55
N TYR A 212 -18.32 -20.14 -5.37
CA TYR A 212 -18.23 -18.78 -5.85
C TYR A 212 -17.99 -18.67 -7.35
N LYS A 213 -18.46 -17.57 -7.93
CA LYS A 213 -18.16 -17.12 -9.29
C LYS A 213 -17.85 -15.63 -9.30
N VAL A 214 -16.98 -15.20 -10.22
CA VAL A 214 -16.74 -13.78 -10.51
C VAL A 214 -17.84 -13.29 -11.45
N VAL A 215 -18.48 -12.17 -11.10
CA VAL A 215 -19.48 -11.51 -11.94
C VAL A 215 -18.79 -10.63 -12.97
N GLN A 216 -19.20 -10.76 -14.23
CA GLN A 216 -18.65 -9.99 -15.34
C GLN A 216 -19.69 -8.99 -15.90
N PRO A 217 -19.24 -7.86 -16.48
CA PRO A 217 -17.87 -7.32 -16.41
C PRO A 217 -17.54 -6.74 -15.02
N PRO A 218 -16.28 -6.44 -14.71
CA PRO A 218 -15.93 -5.59 -13.57
C PRO A 218 -16.65 -4.24 -13.65
N PHE A 219 -17.05 -3.68 -12.50
CA PHE A 219 -17.77 -2.40 -12.48
C PHE A 219 -16.90 -1.22 -12.06
N GLY A 220 -15.77 -1.48 -11.40
CA GLY A 220 -14.85 -0.46 -10.95
C GLY A 220 -14.05 0.17 -12.08
N LYS A 221 -13.47 1.34 -11.81
CA LYS A 221 -12.54 1.99 -12.73
C LYS A 221 -11.21 1.22 -12.76
N LYS A 222 -10.51 1.26 -13.90
CA LYS A 222 -9.16 0.67 -13.99
C LYS A 222 -8.27 1.33 -12.95
N SER A 223 -7.73 0.52 -12.06
CA SER A 223 -6.89 0.94 -10.95
C SER A 223 -5.77 -0.06 -10.72
N TYR A 224 -4.78 0.32 -9.90
CA TYR A 224 -3.60 -0.49 -9.66
C TYR A 224 -3.32 -0.60 -8.17
N PHE A 225 -2.75 -1.72 -7.78
CA PHE A 225 -2.14 -1.94 -6.47
C PHE A 225 -0.68 -1.50 -6.46
N ALA A 226 -0.29 -0.80 -5.42
CA ALA A 226 1.10 -0.46 -5.12
C ALA A 226 1.35 -0.49 -3.61
N TYR A 227 2.61 -0.48 -3.21
CA TYR A 227 3.02 -0.28 -1.82
C TYR A 227 3.20 1.21 -1.55
N LEU A 228 3.19 1.59 -0.28
CA LEU A 228 3.36 2.99 0.09
C LEU A 228 4.07 3.18 1.42
N GLY A 229 4.69 4.34 1.55
CA GLY A 229 5.24 4.85 2.81
C GLY A 229 4.70 6.22 3.14
N ARG A 230 5.17 6.78 4.26
CA ARG A 230 4.82 8.14 4.67
C ARG A 230 5.33 9.16 3.66
N LYS A 231 4.66 10.30 3.62
CA LYS A 231 5.07 11.46 2.80
C LYS A 231 5.84 12.48 3.64
N ASP A 232 6.79 11.98 4.41
CA ASP A 232 7.69 12.75 5.26
C ASP A 232 9.08 12.75 4.61
N ALA A 233 9.82 13.84 4.73
CA ALA A 233 11.16 13.96 4.13
C ALA A 233 12.16 12.90 4.63
N ASP A 234 11.95 12.34 5.84
CA ASP A 234 12.74 11.25 6.38
C ASP A 234 12.46 9.89 5.70
N ALA A 235 11.29 9.73 5.08
CA ALA A 235 10.86 8.49 4.41
C ALA A 235 11.19 8.44 2.91
N ASP A 236 11.48 9.57 2.29
CA ASP A 236 11.67 9.68 0.83
C ASP A 236 12.77 8.76 0.29
N SER A 237 13.90 8.68 0.99
CA SER A 237 15.04 7.83 0.60
C SER A 237 14.69 6.34 0.60
N LEU A 238 13.91 5.87 1.59
CA LEU A 238 13.46 4.49 1.69
C LEU A 238 12.51 4.15 0.54
N ILE A 239 11.52 5.01 0.28
CA ILE A 239 10.54 4.77 -0.79
C ILE A 239 11.21 4.79 -2.16
N ALA A 240 12.15 5.73 -2.40
CA ALA A 240 12.91 5.77 -3.65
C ALA A 240 13.78 4.50 -3.84
N ALA A 241 14.40 3.99 -2.77
CA ALA A 241 15.20 2.76 -2.84
C ALA A 241 14.34 1.52 -3.11
N LEU A 242 13.15 1.43 -2.48
CA LEU A 242 12.18 0.37 -2.74
C LEU A 242 11.64 0.41 -4.16
N ASP A 243 11.32 1.61 -4.67
CA ASP A 243 10.82 1.79 -6.04
C ASP A 243 11.88 1.42 -7.07
N ALA A 244 13.12 1.84 -6.88
CA ALA A 244 14.24 1.46 -7.76
C ALA A 244 14.45 -0.07 -7.80
N ALA A 245 14.36 -0.74 -6.64
CA ALA A 245 14.46 -2.20 -6.57
C ALA A 245 13.28 -2.88 -7.28
N LEU A 246 12.07 -2.36 -7.12
CA LEU A 246 10.87 -2.87 -7.77
C LEU A 246 10.92 -2.67 -9.30
N ILE A 247 11.36 -1.51 -9.78
CA ILE A 247 11.55 -1.24 -11.21
C ILE A 247 12.57 -2.24 -11.80
N LYS A 248 13.67 -2.50 -11.10
CA LYS A 248 14.62 -3.53 -11.51
C LYS A 248 13.98 -4.90 -11.63
N MET A 249 13.14 -5.30 -10.67
CA MET A 249 12.41 -6.59 -10.72
C MET A 249 11.37 -6.63 -11.82
N HIS A 250 10.83 -5.47 -12.21
CA HIS A 250 9.96 -5.36 -13.36
C HIS A 250 10.75 -5.57 -14.68
N ASP A 251 11.92 -4.92 -14.79
CA ASP A 251 12.75 -4.95 -16.01
C ASP A 251 13.38 -6.31 -16.26
N ASP A 252 13.76 -7.05 -15.21
CA ASP A 252 14.38 -8.37 -15.31
C ASP A 252 13.36 -9.54 -15.29
N GLY A 253 12.06 -9.25 -15.23
CA GLY A 253 10.98 -10.23 -15.32
C GLY A 253 10.61 -10.94 -14.03
N ARG A 254 11.27 -10.65 -12.90
CA ARG A 254 10.91 -11.25 -11.58
C ARG A 254 9.49 -10.90 -11.16
N LEU A 255 9.06 -9.65 -11.36
CA LEU A 255 7.69 -9.26 -11.06
C LEU A 255 6.69 -10.01 -11.93
N ALA A 256 6.92 -10.12 -13.24
CA ALA A 256 6.07 -10.87 -14.16
C ALA A 256 5.95 -12.37 -13.76
N ALA A 257 7.06 -12.97 -13.32
CA ALA A 257 7.06 -14.35 -12.83
C ALA A 257 6.18 -14.52 -11.57
N LEU A 258 6.26 -13.59 -10.62
CA LEU A 258 5.41 -13.58 -9.42
C LEU A 258 3.94 -13.35 -9.76
N GLN A 259 3.63 -12.44 -10.68
CA GLN A 259 2.26 -12.21 -11.16
C GLN A 259 1.69 -13.49 -11.81
N LYS A 260 2.44 -14.16 -12.70
CA LYS A 260 2.01 -15.44 -13.31
C LYS A 260 1.75 -16.51 -12.26
N LYS A 261 2.64 -16.62 -11.27
CA LYS A 261 2.52 -17.60 -10.19
C LYS A 261 1.28 -17.39 -9.32
N TRP A 262 1.03 -16.16 -8.90
CA TRP A 262 0.03 -15.85 -7.88
C TRP A 262 -1.30 -15.34 -8.46
N LEU A 263 -1.25 -14.62 -9.58
CA LEU A 263 -2.44 -13.99 -10.21
C LEU A 263 -2.89 -14.71 -11.48
N GLY A 264 -2.12 -15.71 -11.92
CA GLY A 264 -2.43 -16.53 -13.10
C GLY A 264 -2.00 -15.94 -14.44
N ALA A 265 -1.59 -14.67 -14.48
CA ALA A 265 -1.11 -14.00 -15.69
C ALA A 265 -0.16 -12.86 -15.33
N GLU A 266 0.68 -12.49 -16.28
CA GLU A 266 1.41 -11.23 -16.26
C GLU A 266 0.43 -10.08 -16.47
N MET A 267 0.62 -8.97 -15.74
CA MET A 267 -0.20 -7.79 -15.82
C MET A 267 0.61 -6.62 -16.33
N ASP A 268 0.06 -5.89 -17.30
CA ASP A 268 0.63 -4.63 -17.76
C ASP A 268 0.33 -3.54 -16.72
N VAL A 269 1.38 -3.11 -16.01
CA VAL A 269 1.30 -2.09 -14.96
C VAL A 269 2.26 -0.94 -15.27
N PRO A 270 1.90 0.32 -14.93
CA PRO A 270 2.80 1.45 -15.10
C PRO A 270 4.11 1.28 -14.33
N LYS A 271 5.20 1.80 -14.86
CA LYS A 271 6.48 1.95 -14.16
C LYS A 271 6.62 3.39 -13.67
N GLY A 272 7.09 3.55 -12.45
CA GLY A 272 7.26 4.86 -11.84
C GLY A 272 5.93 5.52 -11.48
N ASP A 273 5.97 6.84 -11.34
CA ASP A 273 4.80 7.63 -10.98
C ASP A 273 3.76 7.68 -12.11
N PHE A 274 2.49 7.59 -11.77
CA PHE A 274 1.37 7.66 -12.71
C PHE A 274 0.18 8.38 -12.07
N GLU A 275 -0.72 8.90 -12.92
CA GLU A 275 -1.95 9.55 -12.46
C GLU A 275 -3.08 8.52 -12.30
N PRO A 276 -3.61 8.33 -11.08
CA PRO A 276 -4.74 7.45 -10.87
C PRO A 276 -6.02 8.02 -11.49
N THR A 277 -6.91 7.14 -11.90
CA THR A 277 -8.17 7.52 -12.57
C THR A 277 -9.19 8.13 -11.61
N TRP A 278 -9.02 8.01 -10.31
CA TRP A 278 -9.96 8.48 -9.27
C TRP A 278 -9.31 8.70 -7.89
#